data_048c644389701d14c2666762cbb587d9
#
_entry.id   048c644389701d14c2666762cbb587d9
#
_cell.length_a   1.000
_cell.length_b   1.000
_cell.length_c   1.000
_cell.angle_alpha   90.00
_cell.angle_beta   90.00
_cell.angle_gamma   90.00
#
_symmetry.space_group_name_H-M   'P 1'
#
loop_
_entity.id
_entity.type
_entity.pdbx_description
1 polymer ?
#
loop_
_entity_poly.entity_id
_entity_poly.type
_entity_poly.pdbx_seq_one_letter_code
_entity_poly.pdbx_strand_id
1 'polypeptide(L)' 'MARKFYTPIDLTGLELQNAKIQNLASDPTPKGKGHVYFNTVHNELRVYDGAQWVTV' A
#
# COMPACT_ATOMS: atom_id res chain seq x y z
N MET A 1 13.31 -12.63 3.94
CA MET A 1 12.54 -12.81 2.70
C MET A 1 11.05 -12.56 2.94
N ALA A 2 10.41 -11.84 2.03
CA ALA A 2 8.99 -11.51 2.18
C ALA A 2 8.12 -12.74 1.96
N ARG A 3 7.11 -12.89 2.83
CA ARG A 3 6.13 -13.95 2.69
C ARG A 3 5.00 -13.47 1.79
N LYS A 4 4.65 -14.28 0.79
CA LYS A 4 3.58 -13.92 -0.13
C LYS A 4 2.26 -14.52 0.32
N PHE A 5 1.21 -13.71 0.27
CA PHE A 5 -0.15 -14.17 0.53
C PHE A 5 -0.92 -14.17 -0.77
N TYR A 6 -1.57 -15.28 -1.07
CA TYR A 6 -2.32 -15.42 -2.32
C TYR A 6 -3.82 -15.29 -2.12
N THR A 7 -4.24 -15.06 -0.88
CA THR A 7 -5.64 -14.82 -0.53
C THR A 7 -5.71 -13.61 0.39
N PRO A 8 -6.85 -12.93 0.45
CA PRO A 8 -6.99 -11.78 1.34
C PRO A 8 -6.77 -12.16 2.81
N ILE A 9 -6.31 -11.19 3.58
CA ILE A 9 -6.16 -11.33 5.03
C ILE A 9 -7.30 -10.55 5.67
N ASP A 10 -8.12 -11.25 6.45
CA ASP A 10 -9.24 -10.64 7.15
C ASP A 10 -8.89 -10.50 8.62
N LEU A 11 -8.79 -9.26 9.09
CA LEU A 11 -8.46 -8.97 10.48
C LEU A 11 -9.70 -8.85 11.36
N THR A 12 -10.88 -9.10 10.81
CA THR A 12 -12.17 -9.07 11.51
C THR A 12 -12.40 -7.77 12.29
N GLY A 13 -11.97 -6.66 11.70
CA GLY A 13 -12.15 -5.34 12.31
C GLY A 13 -11.08 -4.95 13.31
N LEU A 14 -10.05 -5.79 13.51
CA LEU A 14 -8.96 -5.47 14.43
C LEU A 14 -7.88 -4.64 13.75
N GLU A 15 -7.15 -3.87 14.55
CA GLU A 15 -6.09 -3.01 14.06
C GLU A 15 -4.85 -3.78 13.65
N LEU A 16 -4.13 -3.23 12.67
CA LEU A 16 -2.77 -3.65 12.34
C LEU A 16 -1.82 -2.68 13.04
N GLN A 17 -1.23 -3.11 14.15
CA GLN A 17 -0.38 -2.26 14.98
C GLN A 17 1.10 -2.42 14.67
N ASN A 18 1.85 -1.31 14.84
CA ASN A 18 3.31 -1.31 14.65
C ASN A 18 3.75 -1.79 13.29
N ALA A 19 2.93 -1.55 12.27
CA ALA A 19 3.20 -1.95 10.91
C ALA A 19 3.70 -0.77 10.08
N LYS A 20 4.48 -1.07 9.07
CA LYS A 20 4.89 -0.09 8.08
C LYS A 20 4.21 -0.41 6.76
N ILE A 21 3.79 0.62 6.05
CA ILE A 21 3.35 0.48 4.66
C ILE A 21 4.62 0.39 3.80
N GLN A 22 4.58 -0.36 2.72
CA GLN A 22 5.72 -0.52 1.84
C GLN A 22 6.28 0.84 1.40
N ASN A 23 7.59 1.02 1.53
CA ASN A 23 8.29 2.26 1.15
C ASN A 23 8.90 2.09 -0.23
N LEU A 24 8.57 2.99 -1.14
CA LEU A 24 9.10 2.97 -2.50
C LEU A 24 9.48 4.38 -2.93
N ALA A 25 10.47 4.49 -3.82
CA ALA A 25 10.92 5.79 -4.32
C ALA A 25 10.06 6.31 -5.49
N SER A 26 9.33 5.43 -6.13
CA SER A 26 8.48 5.80 -7.27
C SER A 26 7.23 4.95 -7.28
N ASP A 27 6.23 5.38 -8.07
CA ASP A 27 4.96 4.66 -8.15
C ASP A 27 5.19 3.25 -8.70
N PRO A 28 4.74 2.21 -8.00
CA PRO A 28 4.83 0.85 -8.53
C PRO A 28 3.75 0.59 -9.55
N THR A 29 3.86 -0.54 -10.26
CA THR A 29 2.76 -0.99 -11.12
C THR A 29 1.56 -1.28 -10.22
N PRO A 30 0.43 -0.59 -10.43
CA PRO A 30 -0.71 -0.77 -9.54
C PRO A 30 -1.31 -2.16 -9.65
N LYS A 31 -1.69 -2.72 -8.50
CA LYS A 31 -2.32 -4.04 -8.44
C LYS A 31 -3.84 -3.94 -8.42
N GLY A 32 -4.36 -2.73 -8.36
CA GLY A 32 -5.79 -2.51 -8.36
C GLY A 32 -6.18 -1.36 -7.46
N LYS A 33 -7.45 -1.03 -7.48
CA LYS A 33 -7.99 0.04 -6.67
C LYS A 33 -7.73 -0.24 -5.19
N GLY A 34 -7.23 0.75 -4.49
CA GLY A 34 -6.91 0.61 -3.07
C GLY A 34 -5.49 0.19 -2.77
N HIS A 35 -4.67 -0.06 -3.79
CA HIS A 35 -3.24 -0.34 -3.60
C HIS A 35 -2.59 0.88 -2.96
N VAL A 36 -1.84 0.69 -1.87
CA VAL A 36 -1.22 1.80 -1.14
C VAL A 36 0.28 1.57 -1.01
N TYR A 37 1.03 2.67 -0.98
CA TYR A 37 2.46 2.63 -0.66
C TYR A 37 2.88 4.00 -0.12
N PHE A 38 4.05 4.05 0.52
CA PHE A 38 4.59 5.31 1.01
C PHE A 38 5.74 5.75 0.10
N ASN A 39 5.61 6.94 -0.50
CA ASN A 39 6.63 7.49 -1.38
C ASN A 39 7.73 8.14 -0.53
N THR A 40 8.96 7.61 -0.61
CA THR A 40 10.06 8.09 0.23
C THR A 40 10.73 9.33 -0.32
N VAL A 41 10.56 9.64 -1.61
CA VAL A 41 11.13 10.84 -2.21
C VAL A 41 10.31 12.07 -1.82
N HIS A 42 9.00 11.95 -1.91
CA HIS A 42 8.08 13.06 -1.59
C HIS A 42 7.53 12.98 -0.17
N ASN A 43 7.84 11.92 0.58
CA ASN A 43 7.37 11.71 1.96
C ASN A 43 5.86 11.79 2.05
N GLU A 44 5.18 11.03 1.21
CA GLU A 44 3.72 11.06 1.18
C GLU A 44 3.16 9.67 0.98
N LEU A 45 1.97 9.44 1.56
CA LEU A 45 1.22 8.21 1.37
C LEU A 45 0.39 8.34 0.10
N ARG A 46 0.46 7.35 -0.77
CA ARG A 46 -0.28 7.35 -2.02
C ARG A 46 -1.19 6.15 -2.12
N VAL A 47 -2.36 6.37 -2.72
CA VAL A 47 -3.38 5.35 -2.91
C VAL A 47 -3.77 5.33 -4.38
N TYR A 48 -3.88 4.13 -4.96
CA TYR A 48 -4.35 4.00 -6.34
C TYR A 48 -5.87 3.96 -6.35
N ASP A 49 -6.49 4.91 -7.05
CA ASP A 49 -7.95 5.04 -7.07
C ASP A 49 -8.63 4.22 -8.17
N GLY A 50 -7.85 3.46 -8.91
CA GLY A 50 -8.33 2.67 -10.03
C GLY A 50 -7.97 3.28 -11.37
N ALA A 51 -7.58 4.54 -11.40
CA ALA A 51 -7.18 5.24 -12.62
C ALA A 51 -5.82 5.91 -12.48
N GLN A 52 -5.47 6.35 -11.28
CA GLN A 52 -4.22 7.07 -11.03
C GLN A 52 -3.83 6.99 -9.57
N TRP A 53 -2.56 7.29 -9.29
CA TRP A 53 -2.08 7.43 -7.92
C TRP A 53 -2.49 8.79 -7.37
N VAL A 54 -3.06 8.77 -6.17
CA VAL A 54 -3.55 9.98 -5.49
C VAL A 54 -2.81 10.10 -4.16
N THR A 55 -2.34 11.31 -3.85
CA THR A 55 -1.72 11.60 -2.56
C THR A 55 -2.82 11.81 -1.51
N VAL A 56 -2.64 11.14 -0.38
CA VAL A 56 -3.58 11.27 0.74
C VAL A 56 -3.35 12.58 1.49
#